data_5b25934b7faaaf9015d7a9d93ef8c78c
#
_entry.id   5b25934b7faaaf9015d7a9d93ef8c78c
#
_cell.length_a   1.000
_cell.length_b   1.000
_cell.length_c   1.000
_cell.angle_alpha   90.00
_cell.angle_beta   90.00
_cell.angle_gamma   90.00
#
_symmetry.space_group_name_H-M   'P 1'
#
loop_
_entity.id
_entity.type
_entity.pdbx_description
1 polymer ?
#
loop_
_entity_poly.entity_id
_entity_poly.type
_entity_poly.pdbx_seq_one_letter_code
_entity_poly.pdbx_strand_id
1 'polypeptide(L)'
;KLKFADIACGSGSFLIGVYDCLLDYHKNYYNRYPDKAKSAGCHFDEATGTWVLSIKQKQRILLNNIYGVDIDLQATEVTQLSLFLKLLEDETMASANDMQVLFADKILPNLSGNICCGNSLIGYEIMDIMGDELAQDEDIRRKINPFDFQAAFASVFAAGGFDAIVGNPPYVKVSDKELLAYFKQHFQHQNYQYDLYLLFLERYHALL
;
A
#
# COMPACT_ATOMS: atom_id res chain seq x y z
N LYS A 1 4.29 -3.82 -14.98
CA LYS A 1 4.98 -3.36 -13.75
C LYS A 1 4.35 -4.11 -12.59
N LEU A 2 5.17 -4.70 -11.73
CA LEU A 2 4.71 -5.44 -10.56
C LEU A 2 3.99 -4.51 -9.56
N LYS A 3 2.90 -4.99 -8.98
CA LYS A 3 2.06 -4.31 -7.99
C LYS A 3 2.09 -5.09 -6.68
N PHE A 4 2.54 -4.47 -5.62
CA PHE A 4 2.64 -5.07 -4.29
C PHE A 4 1.65 -4.39 -3.35
N ALA A 5 0.93 -5.17 -2.56
CA ALA A 5 0.00 -4.64 -1.57
C ALA A 5 0.24 -5.22 -0.18
N ASP A 6 -0.09 -4.41 0.83
CA ASP A 6 -0.33 -4.86 2.20
C ASP A 6 -1.71 -4.36 2.62
N ILE A 7 -2.66 -5.28 2.83
CA ILE A 7 -4.05 -4.92 3.13
C ILE A 7 -4.37 -4.91 4.63
N ALA A 8 -3.34 -4.95 5.47
CA ALA A 8 -3.37 -4.69 6.90
C ALA A 8 -2.07 -3.97 7.29
N CYS A 9 -1.79 -2.85 6.61
CA CYS A 9 -0.43 -2.30 6.51
C CYS A 9 0.09 -1.67 7.82
N GLY A 10 -0.79 -1.34 8.77
CA GLY A 10 -0.39 -0.72 10.03
C GLY A 10 0.46 0.53 9.80
N SER A 11 1.67 0.54 10.35
CA SER A 11 2.67 1.61 10.16
C SER A 11 3.50 1.48 8.87
N GLY A 12 3.20 0.51 8.00
CA GLY A 12 3.84 0.33 6.70
C GLY A 12 5.16 -0.44 6.69
N SER A 13 5.51 -1.14 7.77
CA SER A 13 6.83 -1.80 7.89
C SER A 13 7.12 -2.79 6.76
N PHE A 14 6.12 -3.60 6.34
CA PHE A 14 6.28 -4.52 5.23
C PHE A 14 6.38 -3.79 3.89
N LEU A 15 5.60 -2.72 3.70
CA LEU A 15 5.64 -1.91 2.47
C LEU A 15 6.98 -1.18 2.31
N ILE A 16 7.58 -0.70 3.41
CA ILE A 16 8.92 -0.12 3.42
C ILE A 16 9.95 -1.17 2.98
N GLY A 17 9.87 -2.40 3.53
CA GLY A 17 10.76 -3.49 3.13
C GLY A 17 10.64 -3.87 1.65
N VAL A 18 9.42 -3.93 1.11
CA VAL A 18 9.19 -4.16 -0.32
C VAL A 18 9.76 -3.00 -1.15
N TYR A 19 9.56 -1.77 -0.71
CA TYR A 19 10.07 -0.60 -1.39
C TYR A 19 11.61 -0.60 -1.43
N ASP A 20 12.29 -0.96 -0.32
CA ASP A 20 13.74 -1.14 -0.28
C ASP A 20 14.21 -2.18 -1.29
N CYS A 21 13.58 -3.35 -1.31
CA CYS A 21 13.91 -4.39 -2.29
C CYS A 21 13.79 -3.89 -3.74
N LEU A 22 12.77 -3.09 -4.04
CA LEU A 22 12.59 -2.50 -5.36
C LEU A 22 13.65 -1.44 -5.70
N LEU A 23 14.00 -0.58 -4.74
CA LEU A 23 15.06 0.41 -4.91
C LEU A 23 16.40 -0.28 -5.18
N ASP A 24 16.75 -1.31 -4.41
CA ASP A 24 17.96 -2.09 -4.59
C ASP A 24 17.99 -2.82 -5.93
N TYR A 25 16.87 -3.41 -6.34
CA TYR A 25 16.73 -4.04 -7.66
C TYR A 25 17.03 -3.05 -8.79
N HIS A 26 16.43 -1.87 -8.76
CA HIS A 26 16.64 -0.82 -9.76
C HIS A 26 18.06 -0.25 -9.72
N LYS A 27 18.63 -0.04 -8.53
CA LYS A 27 20.01 0.40 -8.33
C LYS A 27 20.99 -0.60 -8.96
N ASN A 28 20.84 -1.89 -8.66
CA ASN A 28 21.66 -2.96 -9.22
C ASN A 28 21.51 -3.04 -10.74
N TYR A 29 20.29 -2.91 -11.26
CA TYR A 29 20.03 -2.92 -12.70
C TYR A 29 20.75 -1.76 -13.41
N TYR A 30 20.66 -0.54 -12.92
CA TYR A 30 21.28 0.63 -13.54
C TYR A 30 22.80 0.62 -13.41
N ASN A 31 23.35 0.07 -12.34
CA ASN A 31 24.81 -0.13 -12.24
C ASN A 31 25.34 -1.19 -13.21
N ARG A 32 24.52 -2.17 -13.57
CA ARG A 32 24.84 -3.16 -14.61
C ARG A 32 24.70 -2.59 -16.03
N TYR A 33 23.82 -1.60 -16.22
CA TYR A 33 23.52 -1.02 -17.54
C TYR A 33 23.61 0.52 -17.51
N PRO A 34 24.84 1.10 -17.50
CA PRO A 34 25.07 2.56 -17.35
C PRO A 34 24.39 3.42 -18.41
N ASP A 35 24.30 2.95 -19.65
CA ASP A 35 23.63 3.70 -20.72
C ASP A 35 22.12 3.88 -20.44
N LYS A 36 21.51 2.86 -19.83
CA LYS A 36 20.11 2.95 -19.39
C LYS A 36 19.94 3.83 -18.16
N ALA A 37 20.94 3.89 -17.29
CA ALA A 37 20.93 4.78 -16.13
C ALA A 37 20.87 6.25 -16.56
N LYS A 38 21.68 6.67 -17.54
CA LYS A 38 21.67 8.03 -18.11
C LYS A 38 20.31 8.38 -18.71
N SER A 39 19.77 7.50 -19.54
CA SER A 39 18.47 7.72 -20.19
C SER A 39 17.30 7.73 -19.22
N ALA A 40 17.44 7.06 -18.07
CA ALA A 40 16.45 7.04 -17.01
C ALA A 40 16.51 8.23 -16.06
N GLY A 41 17.53 9.08 -16.16
CA GLY A 41 17.75 10.23 -15.28
C GLY A 41 18.33 9.86 -13.91
N CYS A 42 19.11 8.77 -13.84
CA CYS A 42 19.93 8.46 -12.66
C CYS A 42 21.14 9.37 -12.57
N HIS A 43 21.66 9.59 -11.38
CA HIS A 43 22.88 10.36 -11.13
C HIS A 43 24.08 9.41 -10.96
N PHE A 44 25.24 9.82 -11.47
CA PHE A 44 26.49 9.11 -11.18
C PHE A 44 27.15 9.75 -9.97
N ASP A 45 27.35 8.96 -8.94
CA ASP A 45 28.07 9.37 -7.73
C ASP A 45 29.56 9.06 -7.91
N GLU A 46 30.36 10.12 -8.07
CA GLU A 46 31.81 9.99 -8.26
C GLU A 46 32.53 9.46 -7.02
N ALA A 47 31.97 9.68 -5.81
CA ALA A 47 32.60 9.24 -4.59
C ALA A 47 32.51 7.71 -4.41
N THR A 48 31.40 7.12 -4.80
CA THR A 48 31.17 5.67 -4.73
C THR A 48 31.43 4.96 -6.05
N GLY A 49 31.56 5.69 -7.17
CA GLY A 49 31.69 5.14 -8.51
C GLY A 49 30.44 4.39 -9.00
N THR A 50 29.25 4.72 -8.48
CA THR A 50 28.01 4.01 -8.76
C THR A 50 26.90 4.95 -9.27
N TRP A 51 25.94 4.35 -10.00
CA TRP A 51 24.72 5.02 -10.39
C TRP A 51 23.70 4.99 -9.26
N VAL A 52 23.16 6.15 -8.92
CA VAL A 52 22.16 6.35 -7.86
C VAL A 52 20.83 6.75 -8.49
N LEU A 53 19.73 6.25 -7.93
CA LEU A 53 18.38 6.62 -8.38
C LEU A 53 18.09 8.09 -8.03
N SER A 54 17.58 8.85 -9.00
CA SER A 54 17.05 10.19 -8.68
C SER A 54 15.76 10.08 -7.84
N ILE A 55 15.43 11.17 -7.15
CA ILE A 55 14.17 11.25 -6.37
C ILE A 55 12.95 10.96 -7.25
N LYS A 56 12.95 11.44 -8.51
CA LYS A 56 11.88 11.15 -9.48
C LYS A 56 11.76 9.66 -9.79
N GLN A 57 12.88 8.94 -9.86
CA GLN A 57 12.86 7.49 -10.05
C GLN A 57 12.33 6.77 -8.81
N LYS A 58 12.79 7.14 -7.62
CA LYS A 58 12.30 6.61 -6.35
C LYS A 58 10.79 6.85 -6.21
N GLN A 59 10.31 8.07 -6.46
CA GLN A 59 8.90 8.43 -6.47
C GLN A 59 8.08 7.59 -7.46
N ARG A 60 8.59 7.41 -8.67
CA ARG A 60 7.93 6.60 -9.71
C ARG A 60 7.81 5.12 -9.31
N ILE A 61 8.81 4.57 -8.65
CA ILE A 61 8.77 3.21 -8.11
C ILE A 61 7.70 3.14 -7.01
N LEU A 62 7.72 4.08 -6.06
CA LEU A 62 6.75 4.14 -4.97
C LEU A 62 5.31 4.18 -5.49
N LEU A 63 4.98 5.17 -6.32
CA LEU A 63 3.62 5.38 -6.83
C LEU A 63 3.11 4.26 -7.76
N ASN A 64 4.00 3.56 -8.46
CA ASN A 64 3.56 2.54 -9.42
C ASN A 64 3.52 1.12 -8.86
N ASN A 65 4.18 0.88 -7.72
CA ASN A 65 4.42 -0.48 -7.26
C ASN A 65 3.90 -0.76 -5.84
N ILE A 66 3.72 0.26 -4.98
CA ILE A 66 3.42 0.09 -3.56
C ILE A 66 1.98 0.53 -3.26
N TYR A 67 1.20 -0.35 -2.64
CA TYR A 67 -0.18 -0.13 -2.26
C TYR A 67 -0.43 -0.63 -0.85
N GLY A 68 -1.32 0.02 -0.11
CA GLY A 68 -1.65 -0.39 1.26
C GLY A 68 -3.08 -0.05 1.64
N VAL A 69 -3.65 -0.84 2.53
CA VAL A 69 -4.94 -0.57 3.17
C VAL A 69 -4.84 -0.87 4.65
N ASP A 70 -5.39 -0.02 5.48
CA ASP A 70 -5.58 -0.28 6.90
C ASP A 70 -6.91 0.31 7.37
N ILE A 71 -7.53 -0.29 8.37
CA ILE A 71 -8.79 0.20 8.94
C ILE A 71 -8.58 1.47 9.78
N ASP A 72 -7.37 1.66 10.31
CA ASP A 72 -7.01 2.81 11.14
C ASP A 72 -6.45 3.94 10.26
N LEU A 73 -7.15 5.07 10.26
CA LEU A 73 -6.74 6.27 9.54
C LEU A 73 -5.34 6.76 9.99
N GLN A 74 -5.06 6.75 11.29
CA GLN A 74 -3.77 7.20 11.81
C GLN A 74 -2.64 6.28 11.35
N ALA A 75 -2.90 4.97 11.29
CA ALA A 75 -1.94 4.01 10.76
C ALA A 75 -1.62 4.28 9.28
N THR A 76 -2.63 4.59 8.45
CA THR A 76 -2.41 4.94 7.04
C THR A 76 -1.62 6.24 6.87
N GLU A 77 -1.88 7.25 7.69
CA GLU A 77 -1.12 8.51 7.69
C GLU A 77 0.34 8.29 8.09
N VAL A 78 0.60 7.46 9.11
CA VAL A 78 1.96 7.07 9.51
C VAL A 78 2.65 6.30 8.40
N THR A 79 1.95 5.39 7.72
CA THR A 79 2.50 4.65 6.57
C THR A 79 2.87 5.58 5.43
N GLN A 80 2.01 6.54 5.06
CA GLN A 80 2.32 7.53 4.03
C GLN A 80 3.55 8.36 4.40
N LEU A 81 3.63 8.83 5.65
CA LEU A 81 4.78 9.58 6.14
C LEU A 81 6.07 8.75 6.12
N SER A 82 6.00 7.50 6.57
CA SER A 82 7.15 6.59 6.64
C SER A 82 7.71 6.27 5.24
N LEU A 83 6.83 6.00 4.28
CA LEU A 83 7.21 5.79 2.87
C LEU A 83 7.79 7.06 2.26
N PHE A 84 7.26 8.22 2.64
CA PHE A 84 7.79 9.49 2.20
C PHE A 84 9.18 9.77 2.77
N LEU A 85 9.40 9.54 4.06
CA LEU A 85 10.73 9.66 4.69
C LEU A 85 11.73 8.69 4.05
N LYS A 86 11.28 7.48 3.74
CA LYS A 86 12.10 6.48 3.04
C LYS A 86 12.49 6.92 1.62
N LEU A 87 11.61 7.59 0.90
CA LEU A 87 11.92 8.16 -0.41
C LEU A 87 13.04 9.20 -0.33
N LEU A 88 13.09 9.99 0.76
CA LEU A 88 14.11 11.01 0.99
C LEU A 88 15.40 10.49 1.63
N GLU A 89 15.42 9.21 2.04
CA GLU A 89 16.60 8.61 2.65
C GLU A 89 17.77 8.57 1.62
N ASP A 90 19.00 8.73 2.12
CA ASP A 90 20.24 8.75 1.33
C ASP A 90 20.36 9.91 0.31
N GLU A 91 19.53 10.94 0.41
CA GLU A 91 19.68 12.10 -0.45
C GLU A 91 20.89 12.94 -0.03
N THR A 92 21.80 13.16 -0.99
CA THR A 92 23.05 13.91 -0.80
C THR A 92 22.89 15.35 -1.28
N MET A 93 23.94 16.20 -1.02
CA MET A 93 24.02 17.55 -1.56
C MET A 93 23.98 17.58 -3.10
N ALA A 94 24.38 16.51 -3.78
CA ALA A 94 24.29 16.39 -5.23
C ALA A 94 22.83 16.31 -5.73
N SER A 95 21.93 15.76 -4.93
CA SER A 95 20.49 15.72 -5.20
C SER A 95 19.72 16.91 -4.60
N ALA A 96 20.41 17.84 -3.94
CA ALA A 96 19.78 19.02 -3.32
C ALA A 96 19.01 19.90 -4.33
N ASN A 97 19.47 19.94 -5.59
CA ASN A 97 18.75 20.61 -6.67
C ASN A 97 17.43 19.92 -6.99
N ASP A 98 17.38 18.57 -6.95
CA ASP A 98 16.15 17.80 -7.11
C ASP A 98 15.21 18.00 -5.92
N MET A 99 15.77 18.15 -4.71
CA MET A 99 15.02 18.49 -3.50
C MET A 99 14.41 19.89 -3.57
N GLN A 100 15.16 20.90 -4.04
CA GLN A 100 14.62 22.24 -4.21
C GLN A 100 13.47 22.26 -5.22
N VAL A 101 13.57 21.52 -6.31
CA VAL A 101 12.47 21.35 -7.29
C VAL A 101 11.26 20.67 -6.66
N LEU A 102 11.47 19.60 -5.85
CA LEU A 102 10.40 18.93 -5.13
C LEU A 102 9.65 19.85 -4.17
N PHE A 103 10.38 20.67 -3.40
CA PHE A 103 9.76 21.61 -2.46
C PHE A 103 9.18 22.85 -3.15
N ALA A 104 9.82 23.36 -4.20
CA ALA A 104 9.34 24.51 -4.95
C ALA A 104 8.06 24.20 -5.75
N ASP A 105 7.97 23.02 -6.33
CA ASP A 105 6.83 22.58 -7.14
C ASP A 105 5.68 21.94 -6.31
N LYS A 106 5.77 21.93 -4.96
CA LYS A 106 4.83 21.21 -4.08
C LYS A 106 4.64 19.73 -4.45
N ILE A 107 5.67 19.11 -5.01
CA ILE A 107 5.60 17.72 -5.51
C ILE A 107 5.97 16.73 -4.40
N LEU A 108 5.33 16.84 -3.24
CA LEU A 108 5.20 15.69 -2.36
C LEU A 108 4.24 14.73 -3.05
N PRO A 109 4.64 13.46 -3.31
CA PRO A 109 3.74 12.53 -3.97
C PRO A 109 2.48 12.35 -3.12
N ASN A 110 1.33 12.58 -3.71
CA ASN A 110 0.08 12.26 -3.03
C ASN A 110 -0.05 10.73 -3.00
N LEU A 111 0.11 10.14 -1.82
CA LEU A 111 -0.03 8.70 -1.60
C LEU A 111 -1.46 8.26 -1.25
N SER A 112 -2.43 9.18 -1.19
CA SER A 112 -3.81 8.84 -0.83
C SER A 112 -4.48 7.86 -1.80
N GLY A 113 -4.02 7.81 -3.05
CA GLY A 113 -4.47 6.82 -4.04
C GLY A 113 -3.73 5.48 -3.97
N ASN A 114 -2.69 5.37 -3.14
CA ASN A 114 -1.90 4.17 -2.95
C ASN A 114 -2.10 3.56 -1.56
N ILE A 115 -2.19 4.41 -0.53
CA ILE A 115 -2.35 4.02 0.87
C ILE A 115 -3.71 4.55 1.33
N CYS A 116 -4.67 3.64 1.49
CA CYS A 116 -6.07 3.96 1.72
C CYS A 116 -6.52 3.51 3.12
N CYS A 117 -7.45 4.26 3.71
CA CYS A 117 -8.10 3.85 4.94
C CYS A 117 -9.39 3.09 4.62
N GLY A 118 -9.55 1.88 5.18
CA GLY A 118 -10.73 1.06 5.00
C GLY A 118 -10.58 -0.36 5.53
N ASN A 119 -11.71 -1.03 5.70
CA ASN A 119 -11.75 -2.42 6.16
C ASN A 119 -11.55 -3.39 4.99
N SER A 120 -10.41 -4.03 4.95
CA SER A 120 -10.04 -4.94 3.87
C SER A 120 -10.91 -6.19 3.76
N LEU A 121 -11.65 -6.54 4.82
CA LEU A 121 -12.52 -7.72 4.84
C LEU A 121 -13.98 -7.39 4.53
N ILE A 122 -14.39 -6.12 4.64
CA ILE A 122 -15.79 -5.71 4.55
C ILE A 122 -15.95 -4.75 3.37
N GLY A 123 -16.77 -5.17 2.42
CA GLY A 123 -17.21 -4.34 1.30
C GLY A 123 -18.53 -3.62 1.58
N TYR A 124 -19.01 -2.84 0.62
CA TYR A 124 -20.26 -2.09 0.75
C TYR A 124 -21.51 -3.00 0.80
N GLU A 125 -21.38 -4.29 0.49
CA GLU A 125 -22.43 -5.30 0.63
C GLU A 125 -22.90 -5.48 2.10
N ILE A 126 -22.11 -5.02 3.06
CA ILE A 126 -22.51 -4.96 4.48
C ILE A 126 -23.78 -4.13 4.69
N MET A 127 -24.03 -3.15 3.79
CA MET A 127 -25.23 -2.33 3.81
C MET A 127 -26.51 -3.13 3.64
N ASP A 128 -26.47 -4.28 2.98
CA ASP A 128 -27.64 -5.19 2.81
C ASP A 128 -28.01 -5.87 4.13
N ILE A 129 -27.06 -5.98 5.06
CA ILE A 129 -27.24 -6.63 6.38
C ILE A 129 -27.54 -5.61 7.47
N MET A 130 -26.83 -4.49 7.49
CA MET A 130 -26.83 -3.48 8.55
C MET A 130 -27.40 -2.13 8.10
N GLY A 131 -28.10 -2.06 6.97
CA GLY A 131 -28.40 -0.83 6.23
C GLY A 131 -28.96 0.31 7.08
N ASP A 132 -29.97 0.05 7.90
CA ASP A 132 -30.60 1.09 8.71
C ASP A 132 -29.67 1.57 9.86
N GLU A 133 -28.93 0.67 10.49
CA GLU A 133 -28.01 1.00 11.58
C GLU A 133 -26.81 1.79 11.06
N LEU A 134 -26.19 1.32 9.95
CA LEU A 134 -25.09 2.04 9.30
C LEU A 134 -25.51 3.39 8.73
N ALA A 135 -26.77 3.53 8.28
CA ALA A 135 -27.27 4.80 7.76
C ALA A 135 -27.51 5.83 8.89
N GLN A 136 -27.86 5.37 10.09
CA GLN A 136 -28.25 6.23 11.21
C GLN A 136 -27.14 6.50 12.21
N ASP A 137 -26.11 5.63 12.30
CA ASP A 137 -25.03 5.75 13.27
C ASP A 137 -23.66 5.92 12.56
N GLU A 138 -23.12 7.14 12.69
CA GLU A 138 -21.82 7.49 12.10
C GLU A 138 -20.65 6.78 12.80
N ASP A 139 -20.77 6.48 14.10
CA ASP A 139 -19.72 5.79 14.84
C ASP A 139 -19.65 4.32 14.43
N ILE A 140 -20.78 3.67 14.19
CA ILE A 140 -20.83 2.31 13.63
C ILE A 140 -20.23 2.31 12.24
N ARG A 141 -20.59 3.27 11.38
CA ARG A 141 -20.03 3.38 10.02
C ARG A 141 -18.52 3.58 10.02
N ARG A 142 -17.99 4.42 10.88
CA ARG A 142 -16.54 4.61 11.05
C ARG A 142 -15.84 3.35 11.54
N LYS A 143 -16.46 2.61 12.44
CA LYS A 143 -15.92 1.36 12.99
C LYS A 143 -15.91 0.23 11.95
N ILE A 144 -16.94 0.12 11.14
CA ILE A 144 -17.04 -0.87 10.05
C ILE A 144 -16.13 -0.47 8.89
N ASN A 145 -16.15 0.80 8.48
CA ASN A 145 -15.34 1.42 7.45
C ASN A 145 -15.19 0.57 6.17
N PRO A 146 -16.31 0.23 5.47
CA PRO A 146 -16.27 -0.67 4.33
C PRO A 146 -15.38 -0.15 3.20
N PHE A 147 -14.71 -1.04 2.49
CA PHE A 147 -13.73 -0.67 1.46
C PHE A 147 -13.95 -1.44 0.14
N ASP A 148 -13.92 -0.71 -0.97
CA ASP A 148 -13.98 -1.27 -2.31
C ASP A 148 -12.61 -1.21 -2.99
N PHE A 149 -11.97 -2.36 -3.08
CA PHE A 149 -10.66 -2.49 -3.73
C PHE A 149 -10.70 -2.16 -5.22
N GLN A 150 -11.77 -2.54 -5.92
CA GLN A 150 -11.87 -2.32 -7.37
C GLN A 150 -12.06 -0.84 -7.70
N ALA A 151 -12.84 -0.12 -6.91
CA ALA A 151 -13.01 1.32 -7.04
C ALA A 151 -11.73 2.08 -6.65
N ALA A 152 -11.11 1.74 -5.51
CA ALA A 152 -9.92 2.41 -5.01
C ALA A 152 -8.69 2.19 -5.90
N PHE A 153 -8.51 0.97 -6.42
CA PHE A 153 -7.34 0.58 -7.20
C PHE A 153 -7.73 0.15 -8.64
N ALA A 154 -8.63 0.90 -9.27
CA ALA A 154 -9.19 0.56 -10.58
C ALA A 154 -8.12 0.25 -11.65
N SER A 155 -7.00 0.99 -11.67
CA SER A 155 -5.90 0.74 -12.61
C SER A 155 -5.13 -0.56 -12.34
N VAL A 156 -5.12 -1.03 -11.09
CA VAL A 156 -4.50 -2.32 -10.71
C VAL A 156 -5.37 -3.46 -11.21
N PHE A 157 -6.67 -3.41 -10.92
CA PHE A 157 -7.61 -4.46 -11.31
C PHE A 157 -7.87 -4.51 -12.82
N ALA A 158 -7.81 -3.37 -13.52
CA ALA A 158 -7.82 -3.34 -14.98
C ALA A 158 -6.61 -4.06 -15.61
N ALA A 159 -5.52 -4.21 -14.86
CA ALA A 159 -4.31 -4.92 -15.28
C ALA A 159 -4.25 -6.38 -14.79
N GLY A 160 -5.25 -6.87 -14.05
CA GLY A 160 -5.38 -8.25 -13.59
C GLY A 160 -5.23 -8.47 -12.09
N GLY A 161 -5.08 -7.43 -11.28
CA GLY A 161 -4.92 -7.51 -9.82
C GLY A 161 -3.51 -7.17 -9.33
N PHE A 162 -3.21 -7.51 -8.08
CA PHE A 162 -1.88 -7.38 -7.51
C PHE A 162 -1.00 -8.57 -7.90
N ASP A 163 0.30 -8.34 -8.08
CA ASP A 163 1.26 -9.41 -8.38
C ASP A 163 1.74 -10.15 -7.12
N ALA A 164 1.73 -9.47 -5.97
CA ALA A 164 2.02 -10.08 -4.67
C ALA A 164 1.40 -9.26 -3.54
N ILE A 165 1.01 -9.96 -2.48
CA ILE A 165 0.54 -9.37 -1.24
C ILE A 165 1.47 -9.80 -0.12
N VAL A 166 1.89 -8.83 0.70
CA VAL A 166 2.72 -9.02 1.89
C VAL A 166 1.95 -8.50 3.10
N GLY A 167 2.26 -8.96 4.30
CA GLY A 167 1.67 -8.38 5.49
C GLY A 167 1.65 -9.34 6.68
N ASN A 168 1.24 -8.79 7.81
CA ASN A 168 1.01 -9.53 9.04
C ASN A 168 -0.41 -9.20 9.54
N PRO A 169 -1.44 -9.93 9.08
CA PRO A 169 -2.82 -9.65 9.45
C PRO A 169 -3.07 -9.89 10.94
N PRO A 170 -4.10 -9.26 11.53
CA PRO A 170 -4.39 -9.37 12.96
C PRO A 170 -4.84 -10.78 13.37
N TYR A 171 -4.28 -11.28 14.45
CA TYR A 171 -4.61 -12.58 15.08
C TYR A 171 -5.69 -12.37 16.15
N VAL A 172 -6.87 -11.91 15.73
CA VAL A 172 -7.99 -11.57 16.62
C VAL A 172 -9.21 -12.40 16.22
N LYS A 173 -9.98 -12.84 17.23
CA LYS A 173 -11.26 -13.55 17.02
C LYS A 173 -12.41 -12.56 16.91
N VAL A 174 -13.28 -12.80 15.94
CA VAL A 174 -14.51 -12.03 15.79
C VAL A 174 -15.57 -12.59 16.73
N SER A 175 -16.17 -11.74 17.55
CA SER A 175 -17.28 -12.10 18.45
C SER A 175 -18.60 -11.40 18.10
N ASP A 176 -18.57 -10.42 17.25
CA ASP A 176 -19.74 -9.69 16.78
C ASP A 176 -20.60 -10.56 15.87
N LYS A 177 -21.90 -10.67 16.19
CA LYS A 177 -22.81 -11.60 15.50
C LYS A 177 -23.14 -11.16 14.07
N GLU A 178 -23.20 -9.87 13.81
CA GLU A 178 -23.54 -9.31 12.51
C GLU A 178 -22.36 -9.44 11.56
N LEU A 179 -21.15 -9.14 12.06
CA LEU A 179 -19.92 -9.37 11.31
C LEU A 179 -19.72 -10.88 11.03
N LEU A 180 -20.05 -11.76 11.97
CA LEU A 180 -20.01 -13.20 11.75
C LEU A 180 -21.01 -13.64 10.68
N ALA A 181 -22.21 -13.04 10.63
CA ALA A 181 -23.19 -13.33 9.58
C ALA A 181 -22.69 -12.86 8.21
N TYR A 182 -22.11 -11.66 8.14
CA TYR A 182 -21.49 -11.13 6.93
C TYR A 182 -20.37 -12.04 6.43
N PHE A 183 -19.42 -12.40 7.28
CA PHE A 183 -18.31 -13.27 6.90
C PHE A 183 -18.77 -14.66 6.43
N LYS A 184 -19.84 -15.20 7.03
CA LYS A 184 -20.45 -16.47 6.59
C LYS A 184 -20.99 -16.43 5.17
N GLN A 185 -21.44 -15.29 4.71
CA GLN A 185 -21.98 -15.14 3.35
C GLN A 185 -20.88 -14.89 2.30
N HIS A 186 -19.79 -14.22 2.70
CA HIS A 186 -18.81 -13.69 1.76
C HIS A 186 -17.47 -14.43 1.74
N PHE A 187 -17.21 -15.32 2.72
CA PHE A 187 -15.97 -16.09 2.80
C PHE A 187 -16.27 -17.60 2.90
N GLN A 188 -15.42 -18.42 2.27
CA GLN A 188 -15.64 -19.87 2.18
C GLN A 188 -14.99 -20.66 3.33
N HIS A 189 -13.86 -20.19 3.84
CA HIS A 189 -13.04 -20.92 4.82
C HIS A 189 -13.39 -20.56 6.27
N GLN A 190 -14.61 -20.91 6.70
CA GLN A 190 -15.20 -20.50 7.98
C GLN A 190 -15.42 -21.69 8.92
N ASN A 191 -14.43 -22.49 9.21
CA ASN A 191 -14.61 -23.61 10.10
C ASN A 191 -14.23 -23.29 11.55
N TYR A 192 -15.20 -23.24 12.44
CA TYR A 192 -15.18 -23.36 13.92
C TYR A 192 -14.54 -22.24 14.78
N GLN A 193 -13.61 -21.45 14.32
CA GLN A 193 -13.11 -20.27 15.05
C GLN A 193 -12.73 -19.19 14.04
N TYR A 194 -13.41 -18.03 14.14
CA TYR A 194 -13.18 -16.91 13.22
C TYR A 194 -11.94 -16.12 13.63
N ASP A 195 -10.78 -16.66 13.36
CA ASP A 195 -9.55 -15.89 13.43
C ASP A 195 -9.44 -15.04 12.16
N LEU A 196 -9.38 -13.73 12.32
CA LEU A 196 -9.37 -12.78 11.18
C LEU A 196 -8.30 -13.09 10.15
N TYR A 197 -7.11 -13.59 10.57
CA TYR A 197 -6.03 -13.88 9.65
C TYR A 197 -6.41 -14.88 8.54
N LEU A 198 -7.33 -15.83 8.81
CA LEU A 198 -7.82 -16.78 7.80
C LEU A 198 -8.64 -16.08 6.72
N LEU A 199 -9.48 -15.11 7.12
CA LEU A 199 -10.26 -14.30 6.20
C LEU A 199 -9.32 -13.40 5.35
N PHE A 200 -8.25 -12.89 5.96
CA PHE A 200 -7.22 -12.15 5.23
C PHE A 200 -6.53 -13.03 4.18
N LEU A 201 -6.18 -14.28 4.49
CA LEU A 201 -5.58 -15.20 3.51
C LEU A 201 -6.50 -15.45 2.30
N GLU A 202 -7.79 -15.64 2.55
CA GLU A 202 -8.79 -15.77 1.49
C GLU A 202 -8.91 -14.48 0.67
N ARG A 203 -8.94 -13.32 1.34
CA ARG A 203 -8.95 -12.02 0.68
C ARG A 203 -7.68 -11.79 -0.15
N TYR A 204 -6.50 -12.15 0.36
CA TYR A 204 -5.23 -12.08 -0.39
C TYR A 204 -5.34 -12.83 -1.71
N HIS A 205 -5.85 -14.07 -1.68
CA HIS A 205 -6.01 -14.87 -2.89
C HIS A 205 -6.99 -14.25 -3.89
N ALA A 206 -8.04 -13.59 -3.40
CA ALA A 206 -9.04 -12.95 -4.27
C ALA A 206 -8.56 -11.65 -4.92
N LEU A 207 -7.48 -11.03 -4.42
CA LEU A 207 -6.94 -9.76 -4.92
C LEU A 207 -5.73 -9.95 -5.86
N LEU A 208 -5.18 -11.16 -5.95
CA LEU A 208 -4.13 -11.56 -6.89
C LEU A 208 -4.73 -11.89 -8.26
#